data_f8e186d2224aca5a9e3b1a595c3108b4
#
_entry.id   f8e186d2224aca5a9e3b1a595c3108b4
#
_cell.length_a   1.000
_cell.length_b   1.000
_cell.length_c   1.000
_cell.angle_alpha   90.00
_cell.angle_beta   90.00
_cell.angle_gamma   90.00
#
_symmetry.space_group_name_H-M   'P 1'
#
loop_
_entity.id
_entity.type
_entity.pdbx_description
1 polymer ?
#
loop_
_entity_poly.entity_id
_entity_poly.type
_entity_poly.pdbx_seq_one_letter_code
_entity_poly.pdbx_strand_id
1 'polypeptide(L)'
;MPIRPATSADGPAIWAILEPVIRAGETFALDRDMDEDDALRFWAGPGMAAFVAEEAGAIVGTYYLRPNHAGGGGHVCNGGYMVAGHATGRGVARAMGEHSLEEARLRRFRAMQFNFVVSTNERAVRLWQSLGFAIVGRLPGAFNHPTLGFVDTLVMFRTL
;
A
#
# COMPACT_ATOMS: atom_id res chain seq x y z
N MET A 1 -14.63 -3.03 -11.18
CA MET A 1 -13.41 -2.22 -11.36
C MET A 1 -12.30 -3.15 -11.80
N PRO A 2 -11.79 -3.03 -13.02
CA PRO A 2 -10.65 -3.82 -13.49
C PRO A 2 -9.39 -3.47 -12.72
N ILE A 3 -8.63 -4.52 -12.33
CA ILE A 3 -7.30 -4.37 -11.74
C ILE A 3 -6.37 -5.25 -12.55
N ARG A 4 -5.24 -4.70 -12.97
CA ARG A 4 -4.26 -5.38 -13.81
C ARG A 4 -2.82 -5.09 -13.38
N PRO A 5 -1.86 -5.91 -13.77
CA PRO A 5 -0.45 -5.57 -13.59
C PRO A 5 -0.11 -4.22 -14.22
N ALA A 6 0.71 -3.44 -13.53
CA ALA A 6 1.24 -2.19 -14.04
C ALA A 6 2.28 -2.44 -15.14
N THR A 7 2.33 -1.54 -16.11
CA THR A 7 3.34 -1.50 -17.15
C THR A 7 4.17 -0.23 -17.05
N SER A 8 5.27 -0.12 -17.76
CA SER A 8 6.07 1.11 -17.79
C SER A 8 5.30 2.33 -18.28
N ALA A 9 4.28 2.11 -19.15
CA ALA A 9 3.43 3.19 -19.65
C ALA A 9 2.52 3.80 -18.57
N ASP A 10 2.30 3.09 -17.48
CA ASP A 10 1.46 3.56 -16.36
C ASP A 10 2.22 4.50 -15.39
N GLY A 11 3.53 4.62 -15.53
CA GLY A 11 4.38 5.43 -14.64
C GLY A 11 3.84 6.82 -14.35
N PRO A 12 3.52 7.66 -15.35
CA PRO A 12 2.99 8.99 -15.10
C PRO A 12 1.67 9.00 -14.31
N ALA A 13 0.77 8.05 -14.56
CA ALA A 13 -0.49 7.94 -13.83
C ALA A 13 -0.29 7.43 -12.40
N ILE A 14 0.64 6.51 -12.19
CA ILE A 14 1.05 6.07 -10.85
C ILE A 14 1.64 7.24 -10.09
N TRP A 15 2.59 7.97 -10.68
CA TRP A 15 3.19 9.14 -10.04
C TRP A 15 2.16 10.18 -9.62
N ALA A 16 1.19 10.48 -10.48
CA ALA A 16 0.10 11.41 -10.16
C ALA A 16 -0.74 10.99 -8.93
N ILE A 17 -0.75 9.70 -8.59
CA ILE A 17 -1.38 9.19 -7.37
C ILE A 17 -0.42 9.25 -6.19
N LEU A 18 0.85 8.87 -6.39
CA LEU A 18 1.85 8.80 -5.32
C LEU A 18 2.24 10.19 -4.80
N GLU A 19 2.48 11.14 -5.69
CA GLU A 19 3.04 12.44 -5.35
C GLU A 19 2.24 13.17 -4.26
N PRO A 20 0.91 13.37 -4.37
CA PRO A 20 0.14 14.06 -3.34
C PRO A 20 0.21 13.37 -1.98
N VAL A 21 0.22 12.04 -1.96
CA VAL A 21 0.30 11.25 -0.72
C VAL A 21 1.68 11.38 -0.09
N ILE A 22 2.74 11.30 -0.89
CA ILE A 22 4.13 11.49 -0.44
C ILE A 22 4.33 12.90 0.10
N ARG A 23 3.88 13.93 -0.62
CA ARG A 23 4.00 15.33 -0.21
C ARG A 23 3.24 15.64 1.06
N ALA A 24 2.07 15.04 1.26
CA ALA A 24 1.31 15.18 2.50
C ALA A 24 2.05 14.62 3.72
N GLY A 25 2.75 13.48 3.56
CA GLY A 25 3.57 12.89 4.63
C GLY A 25 2.76 12.39 5.83
N GLU A 26 1.51 11.99 5.62
CA GLU A 26 0.60 11.64 6.72
C GLU A 26 0.40 10.13 6.90
N THR A 27 0.67 9.33 5.87
CA THR A 27 0.30 7.91 5.84
C THR A 27 1.42 6.96 5.39
N PHE A 28 2.49 7.48 4.78
CA PHE A 28 3.65 6.71 4.34
C PHE A 28 4.95 7.29 4.89
N ALA A 29 5.84 6.42 5.35
CA ALA A 29 7.16 6.78 5.85
C ALA A 29 8.15 6.89 4.68
N LEU A 30 7.91 7.85 3.79
CA LEU A 30 8.76 8.19 2.66
C LEU A 30 9.21 9.65 2.78
N ASP A 31 10.36 9.96 2.22
CA ASP A 31 10.84 11.35 2.17
C ASP A 31 9.87 12.21 1.36
N ARG A 32 9.38 13.29 1.95
CA ARG A 32 8.33 14.13 1.36
C ARG A 32 8.76 14.84 0.08
N ASP A 33 10.04 14.99 -0.13
CA ASP A 33 10.68 15.57 -1.32
C ASP A 33 11.17 14.53 -2.34
N MET A 34 10.84 13.23 -2.12
CA MET A 34 11.16 12.15 -3.05
C MET A 34 10.72 12.50 -4.47
N ASP A 35 11.61 12.32 -5.44
CA ASP A 35 11.32 12.60 -6.85
C ASP A 35 10.57 11.44 -7.52
N GLU A 36 10.10 11.68 -8.75
CA GLU A 36 9.32 10.72 -9.53
C GLU A 36 10.09 9.42 -9.77
N ASP A 37 11.36 9.50 -10.16
CA ASP A 37 12.16 8.33 -10.51
C ASP A 37 12.38 7.43 -9.29
N ASP A 38 12.68 8.00 -8.15
CA ASP A 38 12.86 7.27 -6.90
C ASP A 38 11.52 6.68 -6.39
N ALA A 39 10.45 7.44 -6.50
CA ALA A 39 9.11 6.97 -6.12
C ALA A 39 8.64 5.79 -7.00
N LEU A 40 8.80 5.88 -8.31
CA LEU A 40 8.44 4.80 -9.24
C LEU A 40 9.35 3.58 -9.06
N ARG A 41 10.64 3.77 -8.78
CA ARG A 41 11.57 2.68 -8.47
C ARG A 41 11.16 1.97 -7.17
N PHE A 42 10.79 2.73 -6.15
CA PHE A 42 10.29 2.16 -4.89
C PHE A 42 8.97 1.39 -5.08
N TRP A 43 8.04 1.92 -5.89
CA TRP A 43 6.69 1.38 -6.02
C TRP A 43 6.57 0.23 -7.02
N ALA A 44 7.23 0.35 -8.16
CA ALA A 44 7.10 -0.57 -9.29
C ALA A 44 8.44 -1.07 -9.83
N GLY A 45 9.52 -0.87 -9.10
CA GLY A 45 10.86 -1.29 -9.49
C GLY A 45 11.11 -2.79 -9.32
N PRO A 46 12.36 -3.24 -9.49
CA PRO A 46 12.74 -4.64 -9.38
C PRO A 46 12.31 -5.25 -8.03
N GLY A 47 11.71 -6.44 -8.09
CA GLY A 47 11.21 -7.16 -6.91
C GLY A 47 9.81 -6.74 -6.45
N MET A 48 9.21 -5.72 -7.09
CA MET A 48 7.83 -5.31 -6.84
C MET A 48 6.89 -5.92 -7.90
N ALA A 49 5.76 -6.46 -7.46
CA ALA A 49 4.63 -6.76 -8.33
C ALA A 49 3.61 -5.64 -8.17
N ALA A 50 3.68 -4.64 -9.05
CA ALA A 50 2.80 -3.49 -9.02
C ALA A 50 1.55 -3.71 -9.87
N PHE A 51 0.42 -3.15 -9.41
CA PHE A 51 -0.89 -3.24 -10.05
C PHE A 51 -1.56 -1.87 -10.08
N VAL A 52 -2.45 -1.69 -11.03
CA VAL A 52 -3.28 -0.50 -11.19
C VAL A 52 -4.75 -0.86 -11.23
N ALA A 53 -5.58 -0.03 -10.59
CA ALA A 53 -7.03 -0.12 -10.62
C ALA A 53 -7.59 0.94 -11.58
N GLU A 54 -8.46 0.55 -12.48
CA GLU A 54 -9.01 1.42 -13.53
C GLU A 54 -10.50 1.67 -13.36
N GLU A 55 -10.92 2.89 -13.62
CA GLU A 55 -12.32 3.29 -13.67
C GLU A 55 -12.52 4.27 -14.83
N ALA A 56 -13.48 3.99 -15.70
CA ALA A 56 -13.78 4.81 -16.88
C ALA A 56 -12.55 5.15 -17.74
N GLY A 57 -11.61 4.21 -17.87
CA GLY A 57 -10.38 4.38 -18.66
C GLY A 57 -9.27 5.17 -17.98
N ALA A 58 -9.44 5.57 -16.72
CA ALA A 58 -8.42 6.25 -15.93
C ALA A 58 -7.91 5.36 -14.78
N ILE A 59 -6.63 5.46 -14.46
CA ILE A 59 -6.05 4.81 -13.28
C ILE A 59 -6.44 5.62 -12.04
N VAL A 60 -7.13 4.97 -11.10
CA VAL A 60 -7.66 5.60 -9.88
C VAL A 60 -7.04 5.04 -8.60
N GLY A 61 -6.24 4.00 -8.70
CA GLY A 61 -5.53 3.40 -7.57
C GLY A 61 -4.37 2.55 -8.02
N THR A 62 -3.44 2.31 -7.12
CA THR A 62 -2.29 1.45 -7.35
C THR A 62 -1.88 0.76 -6.06
N TYR A 63 -1.36 -0.47 -6.19
CA TYR A 63 -0.75 -1.18 -5.09
C TYR A 63 0.43 -2.03 -5.57
N TYR A 64 1.29 -2.43 -4.66
CA TYR A 64 2.34 -3.41 -4.93
C TYR A 64 2.31 -4.56 -3.93
N LEU A 65 2.88 -5.69 -4.33
CA LEU A 65 3.24 -6.82 -3.48
C LEU A 65 4.73 -7.11 -3.61
N ARG A 66 5.33 -7.51 -2.49
CA ARG A 66 6.71 -8.02 -2.44
C ARG A 66 6.86 -9.00 -1.29
N PRO A 67 7.86 -9.91 -1.29
CA PRO A 67 8.23 -10.63 -0.09
C PRO A 67 8.59 -9.64 1.02
N ASN A 68 8.11 -9.88 2.24
CA ASN A 68 8.42 -9.00 3.38
C ASN A 68 9.88 -9.16 3.81
N HIS A 69 10.37 -10.39 3.80
CA HIS A 69 11.75 -10.76 4.11
C HIS A 69 12.27 -11.80 3.12
N ALA A 70 13.57 -12.02 3.11
CA ALA A 70 14.21 -13.09 2.34
C ALA A 70 14.29 -14.40 3.15
N GLY A 71 14.78 -15.47 2.51
CA GLY A 71 15.05 -16.75 3.17
C GLY A 71 13.85 -17.31 3.90
N GLY A 72 13.99 -17.63 5.17
CA GLY A 72 12.92 -18.21 6.00
C GLY A 72 11.70 -17.35 6.20
N GLY A 73 11.77 -16.05 5.88
CA GLY A 73 10.65 -15.10 5.93
C GLY A 73 9.97 -14.85 4.58
N GLY A 74 10.46 -15.43 3.50
CA GLY A 74 10.02 -15.13 2.14
C GLY A 74 8.60 -15.60 1.77
N HIS A 75 7.96 -16.37 2.62
CA HIS A 75 6.58 -16.84 2.46
C HIS A 75 5.53 -15.83 2.96
N VAL A 76 5.94 -14.73 3.57
CA VAL A 76 5.08 -13.62 3.99
C VAL A 76 5.29 -12.46 3.03
N CYS A 77 4.22 -11.92 2.44
CA CYS A 77 4.30 -10.71 1.62
C CYS A 77 3.95 -9.44 2.40
N ASN A 78 4.41 -8.33 1.85
CA ASN A 78 4.05 -6.98 2.24
C ASN A 78 3.45 -6.27 1.04
N GLY A 79 2.65 -5.24 1.25
CA GLY A 79 2.06 -4.41 0.20
C GLY A 79 1.83 -2.98 0.65
N GLY A 80 1.77 -2.08 -0.31
CA GLY A 80 1.37 -0.69 -0.12
C GLY A 80 0.27 -0.32 -1.11
N TYR A 81 -0.63 0.57 -0.71
CA TYR A 81 -1.84 0.93 -1.48
C TYR A 81 -2.04 2.43 -1.46
N MET A 82 -2.27 3.01 -2.62
CA MET A 82 -2.63 4.42 -2.75
C MET A 82 -3.80 4.59 -3.71
N VAL A 83 -4.69 5.51 -3.40
CA VAL A 83 -5.89 5.84 -4.18
C VAL A 83 -5.83 7.30 -4.57
N ALA A 84 -6.18 7.60 -5.81
CA ALA A 84 -6.30 8.98 -6.29
C ALA A 84 -7.29 9.76 -5.40
N GLY A 85 -6.95 11.00 -5.05
CA GLY A 85 -7.75 11.81 -4.12
C GLY A 85 -9.22 11.91 -4.51
N HIS A 86 -9.51 12.09 -5.81
CA HIS A 86 -10.86 12.19 -6.36
C HIS A 86 -11.66 10.87 -6.34
N ALA A 87 -10.97 9.73 -6.17
CA ALA A 87 -11.58 8.40 -6.12
C ALA A 87 -11.70 7.84 -4.69
N THR A 88 -11.28 8.61 -3.71
CA THR A 88 -11.37 8.24 -2.29
C THR A 88 -12.83 8.06 -1.86
N GLY A 89 -13.10 6.98 -1.09
CA GLY A 89 -14.47 6.68 -0.62
C GLY A 89 -15.34 5.90 -1.58
N ARG A 90 -14.83 5.56 -2.77
CA ARG A 90 -15.57 4.86 -3.84
C ARG A 90 -15.31 3.35 -3.87
N GLY A 91 -14.71 2.78 -2.83
CA GLY A 91 -14.44 1.33 -2.74
C GLY A 91 -13.15 0.88 -3.42
N VAL A 92 -12.37 1.77 -4.03
CA VAL A 92 -11.13 1.44 -4.75
C VAL A 92 -10.13 0.69 -3.86
N ALA A 93 -9.89 1.20 -2.65
CA ALA A 93 -8.96 0.57 -1.71
C ALA A 93 -9.41 -0.84 -1.31
N ARG A 94 -10.72 -1.06 -1.12
CA ARG A 94 -11.28 -2.38 -0.81
C ARG A 94 -11.06 -3.35 -1.99
N ALA A 95 -11.40 -2.92 -3.20
CA ALA A 95 -11.23 -3.75 -4.39
C ALA A 95 -9.76 -4.15 -4.59
N MET A 96 -8.82 -3.20 -4.41
CA MET A 96 -7.38 -3.49 -4.45
C MET A 96 -6.95 -4.45 -3.33
N GLY A 97 -7.47 -4.25 -2.12
CA GLY A 97 -7.18 -5.13 -0.99
C GLY A 97 -7.64 -6.57 -1.24
N GLU A 98 -8.86 -6.77 -1.70
CA GLU A 98 -9.41 -8.08 -2.05
C GLU A 98 -8.60 -8.74 -3.17
N HIS A 99 -8.33 -8.02 -4.26
CA HIS A 99 -7.51 -8.50 -5.38
C HIS A 99 -6.09 -8.88 -4.92
N SER A 100 -5.48 -8.09 -4.07
CA SER A 100 -4.12 -8.35 -3.58
C SER A 100 -4.03 -9.63 -2.73
N LEU A 101 -5.08 -9.98 -1.99
CA LEU A 101 -5.13 -11.23 -1.23
C LEU A 101 -5.20 -12.46 -2.17
N GLU A 102 -5.93 -12.35 -3.28
CA GLU A 102 -5.97 -13.40 -4.29
C GLU A 102 -4.63 -13.53 -5.02
N GLU A 103 -4.05 -12.39 -5.45
CA GLU A 103 -2.72 -12.36 -6.07
C GLU A 103 -1.63 -12.94 -5.15
N ALA A 104 -1.69 -12.64 -3.86
CA ALA A 104 -0.76 -13.19 -2.89
C ALA A 104 -0.89 -14.72 -2.79
N ARG A 105 -2.10 -15.28 -2.82
CA ARG A 105 -2.33 -16.73 -2.86
C ARG A 105 -1.80 -17.35 -4.15
N LEU A 106 -2.10 -16.75 -5.30
CA LEU A 106 -1.60 -17.21 -6.61
C LEU A 106 -0.07 -17.26 -6.64
N ARG A 107 0.59 -16.31 -5.98
CA ARG A 107 2.04 -16.26 -5.81
C ARG A 107 2.57 -17.15 -4.70
N ARG A 108 1.70 -17.97 -4.08
CA ARG A 108 2.02 -18.94 -3.03
C ARG A 108 2.55 -18.32 -1.73
N PHE A 109 2.22 -17.07 -1.44
CA PHE A 109 2.43 -16.51 -0.11
C PHE A 109 1.47 -17.17 0.89
N ARG A 110 1.91 -17.35 2.12
CA ARG A 110 1.13 -17.97 3.20
C ARG A 110 0.51 -16.95 4.15
N ALA A 111 1.01 -15.73 4.12
CA ALA A 111 0.51 -14.64 4.93
C ALA A 111 0.86 -13.29 4.29
N MET A 112 0.13 -12.25 4.68
CA MET A 112 0.41 -10.87 4.35
C MET A 112 0.58 -10.06 5.63
N GLN A 113 1.62 -9.23 5.69
CA GLN A 113 1.95 -8.39 6.83
C GLN A 113 2.15 -6.95 6.38
N PHE A 114 1.48 -6.03 7.04
CA PHE A 114 1.77 -4.60 6.95
C PHE A 114 2.65 -4.21 8.12
N ASN A 115 3.83 -3.65 7.83
CA ASN A 115 4.85 -3.38 8.85
C ASN A 115 4.61 -2.07 9.58
N PHE A 116 3.90 -1.13 8.97
CA PHE A 116 3.91 0.27 9.38
C PHE A 116 2.62 0.99 8.97
N VAL A 117 1.51 0.63 9.60
CA VAL A 117 0.22 1.31 9.40
C VAL A 117 0.12 2.45 10.39
N VAL A 118 0.14 3.68 9.91
CA VAL A 118 0.04 4.87 10.77
C VAL A 118 -1.31 4.87 11.49
N SER A 119 -1.31 4.90 12.81
CA SER A 119 -2.51 4.71 13.63
C SER A 119 -3.59 5.77 13.39
N THR A 120 -3.20 6.98 12.98
CA THR A 120 -4.11 8.07 12.64
C THR A 120 -4.82 7.88 11.30
N ASN A 121 -4.36 6.94 10.46
CA ASN A 121 -5.05 6.51 9.26
C ASN A 121 -6.14 5.48 9.59
N GLU A 122 -7.13 5.91 10.37
CA GLU A 122 -8.19 5.04 10.88
C GLU A 122 -9.01 4.36 9.77
N ARG A 123 -9.15 5.02 8.62
CA ARG A 123 -9.85 4.41 7.46
C ARG A 123 -9.12 3.16 6.98
N ALA A 124 -7.80 3.24 6.84
CA ALA A 124 -6.99 2.09 6.44
C ALA A 124 -7.06 0.99 7.50
N VAL A 125 -6.91 1.33 8.78
CA VAL A 125 -7.00 0.35 9.88
C VAL A 125 -8.34 -0.39 9.84
N ARG A 126 -9.47 0.33 9.76
CA ARG A 126 -10.80 -0.29 9.65
C ARG A 126 -10.95 -1.15 8.40
N LEU A 127 -10.43 -0.70 7.26
CA LEU A 127 -10.46 -1.46 6.02
C LEU A 127 -9.70 -2.79 6.19
N TRP A 128 -8.47 -2.76 6.66
CA TRP A 128 -7.66 -3.95 6.84
C TRP A 128 -8.28 -4.92 7.84
N GLN A 129 -8.82 -4.44 8.96
CA GLN A 129 -9.56 -5.27 9.90
C GLN A 129 -10.77 -5.93 9.25
N SER A 130 -11.53 -5.20 8.43
CA SER A 130 -12.68 -5.75 7.69
C SER A 130 -12.28 -6.80 6.64
N LEU A 131 -11.03 -6.75 6.18
CA LEU A 131 -10.42 -7.76 5.29
C LEU A 131 -9.71 -8.87 6.07
N GLY A 132 -9.91 -8.96 7.39
CA GLY A 132 -9.41 -10.06 8.22
C GLY A 132 -8.00 -9.91 8.74
N PHE A 133 -7.39 -8.72 8.66
CA PHE A 133 -6.11 -8.46 9.31
C PHE A 133 -6.30 -8.21 10.80
N ALA A 134 -5.45 -8.82 11.62
CA ALA A 134 -5.34 -8.53 13.04
C ALA A 134 -4.22 -7.53 13.31
N ILE A 135 -4.40 -6.64 14.28
CA ILE A 135 -3.31 -5.85 14.83
C ILE A 135 -2.50 -6.77 15.74
N VAL A 136 -1.26 -7.07 15.36
CA VAL A 136 -0.37 -7.99 16.10
C VAL A 136 0.73 -7.26 16.85
N GLY A 137 0.89 -5.97 16.61
CA GLY A 137 1.86 -5.14 17.32
C GLY A 137 1.58 -3.65 17.16
N ARG A 138 2.08 -2.88 18.12
CA ARG A 138 2.02 -1.42 18.13
C ARG A 138 3.43 -0.89 18.40
N LEU A 139 3.89 0.04 17.58
CA LEU A 139 5.17 0.72 17.72
C LEU A 139 4.92 2.13 18.26
N PRO A 140 5.21 2.39 19.56
CA PRO A 140 4.88 3.68 20.18
C PRO A 140 5.67 4.82 19.55
N GLY A 141 4.97 5.90 19.14
CA GLY A 141 5.55 7.12 18.61
C GLY A 141 6.47 6.94 17.38
N ALA A 142 6.27 5.87 16.61
CA ALA A 142 7.19 5.49 15.53
C ALA A 142 7.08 6.35 14.27
N PHE A 143 6.05 7.19 14.16
CA PHE A 143 5.83 8.05 13.01
C PHE A 143 5.66 9.51 13.44
N ASN A 144 6.46 10.41 12.87
CA ASN A 144 6.33 11.85 13.10
C ASN A 144 5.33 12.45 12.11
N HIS A 145 4.07 12.54 12.54
CA HIS A 145 3.00 13.10 11.71
C HIS A 145 3.20 14.62 11.55
N PRO A 146 2.98 15.19 10.34
CA PRO A 146 3.28 16.61 10.07
C PRO A 146 2.56 17.61 10.98
N THR A 147 1.39 17.26 11.50
CA THR A 147 0.57 18.16 12.34
C THR A 147 0.30 17.62 13.74
N LEU A 148 0.36 16.29 13.94
CA LEU A 148 -0.01 15.64 15.22
C LEU A 148 1.19 15.25 16.08
N GLY A 149 2.44 15.43 15.56
CA GLY A 149 3.64 14.98 16.23
C GLY A 149 3.83 13.47 16.17
N PHE A 150 4.54 12.89 17.13
CA PHE A 150 4.83 11.46 17.18
C PHE A 150 3.57 10.66 17.49
N VAL A 151 3.17 9.82 16.55
CA VAL A 151 2.02 8.92 16.63
C VAL A 151 2.46 7.47 16.50
N ASP A 152 1.64 6.55 16.99
CA ASP A 152 1.93 5.13 16.91
C ASP A 152 1.76 4.60 15.48
N THR A 153 2.44 3.51 15.18
CA THR A 153 2.19 2.68 14.01
C THR A 153 1.80 1.27 14.41
N LEU A 154 1.05 0.61 13.55
CA LEU A 154 0.51 -0.71 13.80
C LEU A 154 1.16 -1.72 12.86
N VAL A 155 1.49 -2.89 13.38
CA VAL A 155 1.83 -4.07 12.59
C VAL A 155 0.55 -4.89 12.45
N MET A 156 0.12 -5.14 11.22
CA MET A 156 -1.09 -5.88 10.94
C MET A 156 -0.77 -7.13 10.12
N PHE A 157 -1.43 -8.25 10.43
CA PHE A 157 -1.09 -9.56 9.88
C PHE A 157 -2.36 -10.35 9.53
N ARG A 158 -2.29 -11.08 8.42
CA ARG A 158 -3.33 -12.01 7.98
C ARG A 158 -2.71 -13.27 7.39
N THR A 159 -3.14 -14.46 7.85
CA THR A 159 -2.91 -15.73 7.15
C THR A 159 -3.77 -15.79 5.88
N LEU A 160 -3.22 -16.31 4.80
CA LEU A 160 -3.88 -16.38 3.47
C LEU A 160 -4.53 -17.72 3.21
#